data_d57be711c4d6c4d7d6f61d0dcecc1426
#
_entry.id   d57be711c4d6c4d7d6f61d0dcecc1426
#
_cell.length_a   1.000
_cell.length_b   1.000
_cell.length_c   1.000
_cell.angle_alpha   90.00
_cell.angle_beta   90.00
_cell.angle_gamma   90.00
#
_symmetry.space_group_name_H-M   'P 1'
#
loop_
_entity.id
_entity.type
_entity.pdbx_description
1 polymer ?
#
loop_
_entity_poly.entity_id
_entity_poly.type
_entity_poly.pdbx_seq_one_letter_code
_entity_poly.pdbx_strand_id
1 'polypeptide(L)'
;IPNRFPDAGEQPEYNTIDASLWFIHAINRYFAASQDDSRVCNTAWPAIKQILDGYRRGTRYGIRMDEDGLITGGIPGAQLTWMDAKVGDWVVTPRHGKPVEIQALWGHALGVGETLARLFGETSYADQCQADRQQAVATFQQRFWYEQGGYLYDVIDGPEGNDTSLRPNQLYAIALDNDLVPRDRAQHILRLVKEQLVTPVGLRTLSPDNPRYRPRYEGGVLERDSA
;
A
#
# COMPACT_ATOMS: atom_id res chain seq x y z
N ILE A 1 0.80 9.09 -10.73
CA ILE A 1 1.85 9.99 -10.24
C ILE A 1 3.18 9.27 -10.44
N PRO A 2 4.23 9.92 -10.96
CA PRO A 2 5.54 9.29 -11.11
C PRO A 2 6.24 9.13 -9.76
N ASN A 3 7.10 8.12 -9.67
CA ASN A 3 7.99 7.90 -8.54
C ASN A 3 9.13 8.94 -8.51
N ARG A 4 9.66 9.28 -9.68
CA ARG A 4 10.74 10.24 -9.85
C ARG A 4 10.51 11.15 -11.05
N PHE A 5 10.79 12.44 -10.87
CA PHE A 5 10.96 13.43 -11.94
C PHE A 5 12.45 13.69 -12.14
N PRO A 6 13.04 13.28 -13.25
CA PRO A 6 14.45 13.56 -13.54
C PRO A 6 14.70 15.07 -13.78
N ASP A 7 15.85 15.57 -13.33
CA ASP A 7 16.22 16.99 -13.46
C ASP A 7 16.67 17.39 -14.88
N ALA A 8 17.09 16.42 -15.70
CA ALA A 8 17.72 16.65 -17.00
C ALA A 8 16.81 16.40 -18.23
N GLY A 9 15.48 16.47 -18.06
CA GLY A 9 14.53 16.31 -19.18
C GLY A 9 14.31 14.86 -19.64
N GLU A 10 14.78 13.88 -18.91
CA GLU A 10 14.46 12.46 -19.11
C GLU A 10 12.98 12.19 -18.83
N GLN A 11 12.48 11.03 -19.26
CA GLN A 11 11.10 10.67 -19.01
C GLN A 11 10.89 10.36 -17.52
N PRO A 12 9.76 10.79 -16.91
CA PRO A 12 9.42 10.45 -15.54
C PRO A 12 9.28 8.93 -15.32
N GLU A 13 9.74 8.46 -14.18
CA GLU A 13 9.64 7.07 -13.80
C GLU A 13 8.31 6.79 -13.08
N TYR A 14 7.59 5.75 -13.53
CA TYR A 14 6.26 5.41 -13.01
C TYR A 14 6.22 4.05 -12.27
N ASN A 15 7.36 3.58 -11.81
CA ASN A 15 7.51 2.33 -11.08
C ASN A 15 7.06 2.47 -9.61
N THR A 16 5.79 2.81 -9.41
CA THR A 16 5.21 3.00 -8.08
C THR A 16 3.76 2.52 -8.05
N ILE A 17 3.40 1.76 -7.03
CA ILE A 17 2.05 1.27 -6.78
C ILE A 17 1.36 2.06 -5.65
N ASP A 18 2.09 2.84 -4.87
CA ASP A 18 1.62 3.54 -3.68
C ASP A 18 1.51 5.06 -3.84
N ALA A 19 2.37 5.70 -4.64
CA ALA A 19 2.46 7.17 -4.70
C ALA A 19 1.13 7.86 -5.04
N SER A 20 0.33 7.30 -5.95
CA SER A 20 -0.97 7.86 -6.30
C SER A 20 -2.00 7.69 -5.19
N LEU A 21 -1.92 6.62 -4.39
CA LEU A 21 -2.78 6.41 -3.23
C LEU A 21 -2.39 7.34 -2.08
N TRP A 22 -1.10 7.58 -1.87
CA TRP A 22 -0.60 8.59 -0.92
C TRP A 22 -1.04 10.00 -1.29
N PHE A 23 -1.11 10.34 -2.58
CA PHE A 23 -1.66 11.62 -3.02
C PHE A 23 -3.11 11.79 -2.56
N ILE A 24 -3.96 10.75 -2.71
CA ILE A 24 -5.34 10.81 -2.24
C ILE A 24 -5.39 11.00 -0.72
N HIS A 25 -4.54 10.29 0.04
CA HIS A 25 -4.43 10.50 1.48
C HIS A 25 -4.03 11.94 1.84
N ALA A 26 -3.04 12.50 1.15
CA ALA A 26 -2.60 13.88 1.38
C ALA A 26 -3.72 14.90 1.10
N ILE A 27 -4.48 14.73 0.03
CA ILE A 27 -5.65 15.57 -0.27
C ILE A 27 -6.72 15.45 0.81
N ASN A 28 -7.00 14.23 1.29
CA ASN A 28 -7.95 14.04 2.38
C ASN A 28 -7.51 14.78 3.66
N ARG A 29 -6.20 14.72 4.00
CA ARG A 29 -5.65 15.46 5.14
C ARG A 29 -5.70 16.97 4.95
N TYR A 30 -5.40 17.46 3.73
CA TYR A 30 -5.53 18.87 3.37
C TYR A 30 -6.98 19.32 3.52
N PHE A 31 -7.93 18.57 2.97
CA PHE A 31 -9.35 18.87 3.04
C PHE A 31 -9.85 18.96 4.50
N ALA A 32 -9.50 17.98 5.32
CA ALA A 32 -9.86 17.97 6.73
C ALA A 32 -9.31 19.18 7.51
N ALA A 33 -8.13 19.69 7.13
CA ALA A 33 -7.49 20.82 7.80
C ALA A 33 -7.97 22.19 7.28
N SER A 34 -8.19 22.32 5.97
CA SER A 34 -8.51 23.60 5.32
C SER A 34 -10.00 23.86 5.16
N GLN A 35 -10.81 22.78 5.02
CA GLN A 35 -12.22 22.82 4.64
C GLN A 35 -12.48 23.63 3.34
N ASP A 36 -11.49 23.60 2.42
CA ASP A 36 -11.54 24.31 1.13
C ASP A 36 -12.20 23.45 0.05
N ASP A 37 -13.52 23.30 0.16
CA ASP A 37 -14.35 22.49 -0.76
C ASP A 37 -14.15 22.90 -2.22
N SER A 38 -14.06 24.21 -2.47
CA SER A 38 -13.94 24.74 -3.82
C SER A 38 -12.63 24.31 -4.49
N ARG A 39 -11.51 24.40 -3.79
CA ARG A 39 -10.19 23.99 -4.32
C ARG A 39 -10.15 22.47 -4.51
N VAL A 40 -10.62 21.70 -3.54
CA VAL A 40 -10.64 20.25 -3.63
C VAL A 40 -11.55 19.79 -4.78
N CYS A 41 -12.76 20.36 -4.90
CA CYS A 41 -13.69 20.03 -5.98
C CYS A 41 -13.12 20.33 -7.37
N ASN A 42 -12.56 21.54 -7.56
CA ASN A 42 -12.16 21.99 -8.89
C ASN A 42 -10.79 21.46 -9.35
N THR A 43 -9.89 21.17 -8.41
CA THR A 43 -8.50 20.83 -8.73
C THR A 43 -8.14 19.38 -8.42
N ALA A 44 -8.44 18.91 -7.20
CA ALA A 44 -8.00 17.60 -6.74
C ALA A 44 -8.97 16.47 -7.11
N TRP A 45 -10.27 16.72 -7.06
CA TRP A 45 -11.28 15.69 -7.30
C TRP A 45 -11.21 15.05 -8.69
N PRO A 46 -11.02 15.80 -9.80
CA PRO A 46 -10.80 15.18 -11.11
C PRO A 46 -9.57 14.25 -11.14
N ALA A 47 -8.49 14.63 -10.47
CA ALA A 47 -7.30 13.81 -10.38
C ALA A 47 -7.52 12.53 -9.53
N ILE A 48 -8.25 12.64 -8.41
CA ILE A 48 -8.61 11.49 -7.58
C ILE A 48 -9.43 10.48 -8.38
N LYS A 49 -10.45 10.94 -9.15
CA LYS A 49 -11.22 10.05 -10.03
C LYS A 49 -10.34 9.35 -11.06
N GLN A 50 -9.44 10.09 -11.71
CA GLN A 50 -8.50 9.51 -12.68
C GLN A 50 -7.62 8.43 -12.05
N ILE A 51 -7.17 8.63 -10.81
CA ILE A 51 -6.36 7.65 -10.08
C ILE A 51 -7.21 6.40 -9.79
N LEU A 52 -8.37 6.54 -9.14
CA LEU A 52 -9.22 5.41 -8.79
C LEU A 52 -9.61 4.59 -10.02
N ASP A 53 -10.03 5.27 -11.09
CA ASP A 53 -10.39 4.63 -12.35
C ASP A 53 -9.16 4.01 -13.06
N GLY A 54 -7.99 4.61 -12.89
CA GLY A 54 -6.73 4.03 -13.37
C GLY A 54 -6.45 2.68 -12.71
N TYR A 55 -6.59 2.57 -11.40
CA TYR A 55 -6.43 1.29 -10.69
C TYR A 55 -7.49 0.27 -11.08
N ARG A 56 -8.74 0.68 -11.30
CA ARG A 56 -9.81 -0.21 -11.79
C ARG A 56 -9.50 -0.80 -13.16
N ARG A 57 -9.09 0.06 -14.11
CA ARG A 57 -8.82 -0.36 -15.49
C ARG A 57 -7.45 -1.03 -15.68
N GLY A 58 -6.55 -0.81 -14.76
CA GLY A 58 -5.16 -1.22 -14.88
C GLY A 58 -4.24 -0.15 -15.47
N THR A 59 -3.00 -0.18 -15.02
CA THR A 59 -1.91 0.71 -15.42
C THR A 59 -0.65 -0.07 -15.79
N ARG A 60 0.51 0.60 -15.81
CA ARG A 60 1.81 -0.03 -16.07
C ARG A 60 2.15 -1.08 -14.99
N TYR A 61 3.06 -1.98 -15.30
CA TYR A 61 3.60 -2.99 -14.39
C TYR A 61 2.56 -4.00 -13.84
N GLY A 62 1.44 -4.17 -14.55
CA GLY A 62 0.35 -5.04 -14.10
C GLY A 62 -0.44 -4.51 -12.90
N ILE A 63 -0.25 -3.23 -12.53
CA ILE A 63 -0.97 -2.61 -11.41
C ILE A 63 -2.43 -2.45 -11.79
N ARG A 64 -3.34 -3.11 -11.06
CA ARG A 64 -4.78 -3.02 -11.26
C ARG A 64 -5.56 -3.52 -10.04
N MET A 65 -6.81 -3.15 -9.96
CA MET A 65 -7.79 -3.86 -9.12
C MET A 65 -8.09 -5.22 -9.78
N ASP A 66 -7.97 -6.29 -9.00
CA ASP A 66 -8.30 -7.64 -9.45
C ASP A 66 -9.79 -7.96 -9.21
N GLU A 67 -10.26 -9.12 -9.70
CA GLU A 67 -11.67 -9.53 -9.58
C GLU A 67 -12.15 -9.66 -8.12
N ASP A 68 -11.24 -9.86 -7.20
CA ASP A 68 -11.51 -9.93 -5.75
C ASP A 68 -11.54 -8.57 -5.04
N GLY A 69 -11.42 -7.45 -5.79
CA GLY A 69 -11.46 -6.08 -5.29
C GLY A 69 -10.12 -5.57 -4.73
N LEU A 70 -9.08 -6.40 -4.66
CA LEU A 70 -7.76 -6.03 -4.15
C LEU A 70 -6.85 -5.53 -5.27
N ILE A 71 -5.88 -4.67 -4.93
CA ILE A 71 -4.86 -4.22 -5.87
C ILE A 71 -3.76 -5.27 -5.99
N THR A 72 -3.50 -5.68 -7.23
CA THR A 72 -2.34 -6.48 -7.60
C THR A 72 -1.36 -5.66 -8.43
N GLY A 73 -0.09 -6.07 -8.46
CA GLY A 73 0.92 -5.48 -9.33
C GLY A 73 2.24 -6.23 -9.25
N GLY A 74 3.08 -6.02 -10.23
CA GLY A 74 4.42 -6.58 -10.31
C GLY A 74 4.72 -7.24 -11.64
N ILE A 75 5.93 -7.00 -12.11
CA ILE A 75 6.56 -7.70 -13.23
C ILE A 75 8.02 -7.98 -12.87
N PRO A 76 8.65 -9.03 -13.41
CA PRO A 76 10.05 -9.32 -13.15
C PRO A 76 10.95 -8.08 -13.36
N GLY A 77 11.86 -7.83 -12.42
CA GLY A 77 12.81 -6.71 -12.47
C GLY A 77 12.25 -5.33 -12.10
N ALA A 78 10.98 -5.22 -11.70
CA ALA A 78 10.38 -3.99 -11.22
C ALA A 78 10.23 -4.00 -9.68
N GLN A 79 10.61 -2.89 -9.06
CA GLN A 79 10.30 -2.54 -7.66
C GLN A 79 9.17 -1.49 -7.69
N LEU A 80 8.09 -1.72 -6.96
CA LEU A 80 6.88 -0.90 -7.05
C LEU A 80 6.41 -0.31 -5.72
N THR A 81 6.84 -0.87 -4.58
CA THR A 81 6.47 -0.41 -3.24
C THR A 81 7.59 0.46 -2.66
N TRP A 82 7.37 1.02 -1.47
CA TRP A 82 8.39 1.76 -0.73
C TRP A 82 9.67 0.94 -0.42
N MET A 83 9.56 -0.41 -0.46
CA MET A 83 10.71 -1.32 -0.35
C MET A 83 11.33 -1.53 -1.74
N ASP A 84 11.91 -0.47 -2.29
CA ASP A 84 12.29 -0.36 -3.69
C ASP A 84 13.80 -0.50 -3.96
N ALA A 85 14.58 -1.03 -3.00
CA ALA A 85 16.00 -1.25 -3.17
C ALA A 85 16.29 -2.16 -4.38
N LYS A 86 17.19 -1.69 -5.24
CA LYS A 86 17.60 -2.41 -6.46
C LYS A 86 19.10 -2.22 -6.68
N VAL A 87 19.81 -3.32 -6.98
CA VAL A 87 21.24 -3.32 -7.29
C VAL A 87 21.46 -3.91 -8.69
N GLY A 88 21.77 -3.07 -9.66
CA GLY A 88 21.78 -3.48 -11.06
C GLY A 88 20.39 -3.95 -11.49
N ASP A 89 20.28 -5.19 -11.96
CA ASP A 89 18.99 -5.80 -12.32
C ASP A 89 18.32 -6.59 -11.19
N TRP A 90 18.98 -6.71 -10.04
CA TRP A 90 18.46 -7.42 -8.88
C TRP A 90 17.55 -6.51 -8.02
N VAL A 91 16.29 -6.86 -7.93
CA VAL A 91 15.33 -6.26 -6.99
C VAL A 91 15.45 -7.00 -5.66
N VAL A 92 15.83 -6.28 -4.61
CA VAL A 92 16.15 -6.88 -3.30
C VAL A 92 14.90 -7.49 -2.65
N THR A 93 13.78 -6.77 -2.72
CA THR A 93 12.51 -7.20 -2.12
C THR A 93 11.37 -7.07 -3.15
N PRO A 94 11.28 -8.02 -4.10
CA PRO A 94 10.23 -7.99 -5.13
C PRO A 94 8.89 -8.39 -4.51
N ARG A 95 8.10 -7.42 -4.09
CA ARG A 95 6.79 -7.64 -3.47
C ARG A 95 5.69 -7.68 -4.52
N HIS A 96 5.84 -8.61 -5.49
CA HIS A 96 4.86 -8.85 -6.56
C HIS A 96 3.63 -9.57 -6.01
N GLY A 97 2.46 -9.24 -6.52
CA GLY A 97 1.18 -9.74 -6.04
C GLY A 97 0.38 -8.64 -5.34
N LYS A 98 -0.15 -8.92 -4.17
CA LYS A 98 -1.02 -8.02 -3.40
C LYS A 98 -0.35 -7.64 -2.08
N PRO A 99 0.46 -6.56 -2.00
CA PRO A 99 1.11 -6.11 -0.76
C PRO A 99 0.09 -5.55 0.24
N VAL A 100 0.29 -5.82 1.52
CA VAL A 100 -0.66 -5.52 2.61
C VAL A 100 -0.95 -4.03 2.77
N GLU A 101 0.07 -3.18 2.74
CA GLU A 101 -0.08 -1.72 2.86
C GLU A 101 -0.77 -1.10 1.65
N ILE A 102 -0.62 -1.70 0.49
CA ILE A 102 -1.30 -1.23 -0.72
C ILE A 102 -2.80 -1.45 -0.61
N GLN A 103 -3.24 -2.57 -0.03
CA GLN A 103 -4.65 -2.80 0.24
C GLN A 103 -5.21 -1.81 1.27
N ALA A 104 -4.43 -1.49 2.28
CA ALA A 104 -4.81 -0.48 3.27
C ALA A 104 -4.99 0.90 2.63
N LEU A 105 -4.04 1.32 1.81
CA LEU A 105 -4.12 2.57 1.06
C LEU A 105 -5.29 2.57 0.06
N TRP A 106 -5.55 1.45 -0.61
CA TRP A 106 -6.65 1.30 -1.55
C TRP A 106 -8.02 1.42 -0.87
N GLY A 107 -8.25 0.67 0.21
CA GLY A 107 -9.49 0.77 0.99
C GLY A 107 -9.73 2.19 1.52
N HIS A 108 -8.66 2.86 2.01
CA HIS A 108 -8.71 4.26 2.42
C HIS A 108 -9.04 5.19 1.24
N ALA A 109 -8.38 5.01 0.09
CA ALA A 109 -8.62 5.85 -1.09
C ALA A 109 -10.06 5.72 -1.62
N LEU A 110 -10.64 4.52 -1.59
CA LEU A 110 -12.04 4.30 -1.94
C LEU A 110 -12.99 5.00 -0.96
N GLY A 111 -12.71 4.96 0.35
CA GLY A 111 -13.49 5.68 1.36
C GLY A 111 -13.44 7.20 1.18
N VAL A 112 -12.26 7.75 0.84
CA VAL A 112 -12.10 9.17 0.48
C VAL A 112 -12.89 9.49 -0.80
N GLY A 113 -12.80 8.63 -1.81
CA GLY A 113 -13.54 8.76 -3.06
C GLY A 113 -15.06 8.77 -2.84
N GLU A 114 -15.58 7.86 -2.01
CA GLU A 114 -16.99 7.84 -1.62
C GLU A 114 -17.41 9.15 -0.94
N THR A 115 -16.64 9.60 0.05
CA THR A 115 -16.94 10.80 0.82
C THR A 115 -17.00 12.05 -0.06
N LEU A 116 -15.98 12.25 -0.89
CA LEU A 116 -15.92 13.41 -1.79
C LEU A 116 -16.98 13.34 -2.90
N ALA A 117 -17.25 12.16 -3.45
CA ALA A 117 -18.31 11.99 -4.45
C ALA A 117 -19.69 12.36 -3.88
N ARG A 118 -20.01 11.92 -2.65
CA ARG A 118 -21.26 12.33 -1.99
C ARG A 118 -21.31 13.83 -1.74
N LEU A 119 -20.22 14.42 -1.28
CA LEU A 119 -20.13 15.86 -1.03
C LEU A 119 -20.36 16.68 -2.30
N PHE A 120 -19.83 16.22 -3.45
CA PHE A 120 -19.95 16.93 -4.74
C PHE A 120 -21.17 16.47 -5.57
N GLY A 121 -22.07 15.66 -5.01
CA GLY A 121 -23.33 15.25 -5.65
C GLY A 121 -23.19 14.15 -6.71
N GLU A 122 -22.05 13.46 -6.79
CA GLU A 122 -21.80 12.37 -7.73
C GLU A 122 -22.20 11.01 -7.12
N THR A 123 -23.48 10.82 -6.84
CA THR A 123 -24.01 9.67 -6.09
C THR A 123 -23.62 8.32 -6.70
N SER A 124 -23.74 8.17 -8.02
CA SER A 124 -23.39 6.90 -8.70
C SER A 124 -21.91 6.54 -8.54
N TYR A 125 -21.01 7.53 -8.55
CA TYR A 125 -19.61 7.32 -8.32
C TYR A 125 -19.30 6.96 -6.85
N ALA A 126 -20.03 7.58 -5.92
CA ALA A 126 -19.96 7.25 -4.50
C ALA A 126 -20.37 5.79 -4.25
N ASP A 127 -21.49 5.35 -4.84
CA ASP A 127 -21.98 3.98 -4.69
C ASP A 127 -21.00 2.95 -5.28
N GLN A 128 -20.36 3.28 -6.39
CA GLN A 128 -19.28 2.45 -6.95
C GLN A 128 -18.08 2.35 -5.98
N CYS A 129 -17.60 3.47 -5.45
CA CYS A 129 -16.49 3.45 -4.48
C CYS A 129 -16.85 2.66 -3.23
N GLN A 130 -18.08 2.77 -2.75
CA GLN A 130 -18.59 2.02 -1.61
C GLN A 130 -18.60 0.51 -1.90
N ALA A 131 -19.11 0.10 -3.05
CA ALA A 131 -19.15 -1.32 -3.46
C ALA A 131 -17.75 -1.93 -3.58
N ASP A 132 -16.83 -1.24 -4.26
CA ASP A 132 -15.44 -1.67 -4.39
C ASP A 132 -14.76 -1.79 -3.01
N ARG A 133 -15.00 -0.82 -2.12
CA ARG A 133 -14.46 -0.84 -0.75
C ARG A 133 -15.00 -2.02 0.06
N GLN A 134 -16.31 -2.28 0.00
CA GLN A 134 -16.92 -3.40 0.70
C GLN A 134 -16.32 -4.74 0.23
N GLN A 135 -16.15 -4.91 -1.07
CA GLN A 135 -15.51 -6.11 -1.64
C GLN A 135 -14.07 -6.23 -1.17
N ALA A 136 -13.26 -5.16 -1.28
CA ALA A 136 -11.86 -5.16 -0.88
C ALA A 136 -11.70 -5.50 0.62
N VAL A 137 -12.51 -4.89 1.50
CA VAL A 137 -12.49 -5.17 2.95
C VAL A 137 -12.85 -6.61 3.26
N ALA A 138 -13.92 -7.14 2.66
CA ALA A 138 -14.34 -8.53 2.86
C ALA A 138 -13.27 -9.52 2.44
N THR A 139 -12.70 -9.33 1.25
CA THR A 139 -11.61 -10.17 0.74
C THR A 139 -10.35 -10.06 1.60
N PHE A 140 -9.97 -8.84 2.01
CA PHE A 140 -8.81 -8.63 2.87
C PHE A 140 -8.95 -9.39 4.19
N GLN A 141 -10.07 -9.25 4.88
CA GLN A 141 -10.33 -9.92 6.16
C GLN A 141 -10.29 -11.45 6.04
N GLN A 142 -10.71 -12.00 4.90
CA GLN A 142 -10.70 -13.42 4.62
C GLN A 142 -9.31 -13.96 4.31
N ARG A 143 -8.46 -13.21 3.57
CA ARG A 143 -7.27 -13.74 2.92
C ARG A 143 -5.95 -13.32 3.57
N PHE A 144 -5.88 -12.16 4.24
CA PHE A 144 -4.61 -11.63 4.75
C PHE A 144 -4.21 -12.17 6.12
N TRP A 145 -5.11 -12.81 6.85
CA TRP A 145 -4.78 -13.31 8.17
C TRP A 145 -3.93 -14.58 8.11
N TYR A 146 -2.70 -14.51 8.62
CA TYR A 146 -1.80 -15.65 8.78
C TYR A 146 -2.03 -16.29 10.14
N GLU A 147 -2.83 -17.36 10.19
CA GLU A 147 -3.31 -17.98 11.42
C GLU A 147 -2.17 -18.48 12.32
N GLN A 148 -1.13 -19.13 11.73
CA GLN A 148 -0.02 -19.68 12.49
C GLN A 148 0.86 -18.61 13.13
N GLY A 149 0.97 -17.43 12.51
CA GLY A 149 1.76 -16.30 13.01
C GLY A 149 0.95 -15.35 13.90
N GLY A 150 -0.37 -15.30 13.74
CA GLY A 150 -1.22 -14.34 14.44
C GLY A 150 -1.06 -12.90 13.94
N TYR A 151 -0.70 -12.71 12.67
CA TYR A 151 -0.52 -11.41 12.02
C TYR A 151 -0.89 -11.51 10.53
N LEU A 152 -0.74 -10.41 9.78
CA LEU A 152 -1.08 -10.37 8.36
C LEU A 152 0.09 -10.84 7.49
N TYR A 153 -0.20 -11.58 6.42
CA TYR A 153 0.76 -11.79 5.34
C TYR A 153 1.27 -10.45 4.83
N ASP A 154 2.57 -10.35 4.53
CA ASP A 154 3.16 -9.15 3.94
C ASP A 154 2.72 -8.96 2.47
N VAL A 155 2.64 -10.07 1.73
CA VAL A 155 2.11 -10.13 0.36
C VAL A 155 1.31 -11.41 0.21
N ILE A 156 0.18 -11.36 -0.49
CA ILE A 156 -0.53 -12.55 -0.97
C ILE A 156 -0.49 -12.62 -2.49
N ASP A 157 -0.73 -13.81 -3.04
CA ASP A 157 -0.70 -14.09 -4.49
C ASP A 157 0.64 -13.73 -5.14
N GLY A 158 1.74 -13.82 -4.40
CA GLY A 158 3.08 -13.67 -4.96
C GLY A 158 3.50 -14.88 -5.80
N PRO A 159 4.55 -14.75 -6.63
CA PRO A 159 5.04 -15.86 -7.47
C PRO A 159 5.46 -17.11 -6.68
N GLU A 160 5.91 -16.90 -5.43
CA GLU A 160 6.32 -17.99 -4.52
C GLU A 160 5.23 -18.32 -3.47
N GLY A 161 4.02 -17.79 -3.65
CA GLY A 161 2.92 -17.91 -2.70
C GLY A 161 2.80 -16.71 -1.76
N ASN A 162 2.19 -16.92 -0.59
CA ASN A 162 1.98 -15.87 0.39
C ASN A 162 3.24 -15.65 1.25
N ASP A 163 3.68 -14.39 1.36
CA ASP A 163 4.84 -14.01 2.20
C ASP A 163 4.42 -13.88 3.67
N THR A 164 4.97 -14.75 4.51
CA THR A 164 4.75 -14.77 5.96
C THR A 164 5.72 -13.90 6.74
N SER A 165 6.49 -13.04 6.10
CA SER A 165 7.46 -12.18 6.79
C SER A 165 6.76 -11.20 7.71
N LEU A 166 7.15 -11.17 8.99
CA LEU A 166 6.67 -10.16 9.93
C LEU A 166 7.40 -8.83 9.64
N ARG A 167 6.68 -7.89 9.04
CA ARG A 167 7.15 -6.56 8.65
C ARG A 167 6.23 -5.47 9.20
N PRO A 168 6.69 -4.21 9.28
CA PRO A 168 5.87 -3.10 9.78
C PRO A 168 4.73 -2.71 8.83
N ASN A 169 4.73 -3.14 7.57
CA ASN A 169 3.79 -2.77 6.52
C ASN A 169 2.32 -2.98 6.92
N GLN A 170 2.04 -4.03 7.68
CA GLN A 170 0.70 -4.32 8.18
C GLN A 170 0.11 -3.24 9.11
N LEU A 171 0.96 -2.38 9.67
CA LEU A 171 0.49 -1.29 10.53
C LEU A 171 -0.39 -0.28 9.78
N TYR A 172 -0.22 -0.13 8.48
CA TYR A 172 -1.10 0.71 7.66
C TYR A 172 -2.54 0.20 7.65
N ALA A 173 -2.75 -1.12 7.70
CA ALA A 173 -4.09 -1.70 7.80
C ALA A 173 -4.78 -1.43 9.15
N ILE A 174 -4.03 -1.01 10.17
CA ILE A 174 -4.56 -0.61 11.47
C ILE A 174 -4.65 0.91 11.59
N ALA A 175 -3.69 1.65 11.01
CA ALA A 175 -3.55 3.09 11.18
C ALA A 175 -4.45 3.91 10.25
N LEU A 176 -4.76 3.40 9.06
CA LEU A 176 -5.69 4.04 8.15
C LEU A 176 -7.12 3.63 8.53
N ASP A 177 -8.02 4.62 8.54
CA ASP A 177 -9.42 4.44 8.90
C ASP A 177 -10.19 3.70 7.79
N ASN A 178 -10.08 2.37 7.76
CA ASN A 178 -10.61 1.52 6.69
C ASN A 178 -11.23 0.18 7.12
N ASP A 179 -11.39 -0.06 8.41
CA ASP A 179 -12.04 -1.26 8.98
C ASP A 179 -11.45 -2.61 8.51
N LEU A 180 -10.22 -2.63 8.01
CA LEU A 180 -9.61 -3.84 7.45
C LEU A 180 -9.30 -4.89 8.51
N VAL A 181 -8.92 -4.48 9.72
CA VAL A 181 -8.46 -5.38 10.76
C VAL A 181 -9.38 -5.32 11.99
N PRO A 182 -10.03 -6.41 12.37
CA PRO A 182 -10.80 -6.49 13.61
C PRO A 182 -9.95 -6.08 14.83
N ARG A 183 -10.59 -5.44 15.82
CA ARG A 183 -9.91 -4.83 16.96
C ARG A 183 -9.04 -5.80 17.78
N ASP A 184 -9.51 -7.00 17.98
CA ASP A 184 -8.78 -8.06 18.69
C ASP A 184 -7.51 -8.48 17.95
N ARG A 185 -7.61 -8.68 16.63
CA ARG A 185 -6.47 -8.95 15.75
C ARG A 185 -5.49 -7.77 15.72
N ALA A 186 -6.00 -6.53 15.60
CA ALA A 186 -5.16 -5.33 15.64
C ALA A 186 -4.36 -5.23 16.95
N GLN A 187 -4.97 -5.49 18.10
CA GLN A 187 -4.29 -5.51 19.39
C GLN A 187 -3.20 -6.60 19.46
N HIS A 188 -3.45 -7.76 18.86
CA HIS A 188 -2.46 -8.83 18.80
C HIS A 188 -1.27 -8.45 17.93
N ILE A 189 -1.53 -7.92 16.72
CA ILE A 189 -0.49 -7.41 15.81
C ILE A 189 0.37 -6.36 16.51
N LEU A 190 -0.25 -5.38 17.18
CA LEU A 190 0.49 -4.30 17.86
C LEU A 190 1.41 -4.83 18.97
N ARG A 191 1.01 -5.87 19.69
CA ARG A 191 1.89 -6.54 20.68
C ARG A 191 3.09 -7.20 20.00
N LEU A 192 2.87 -8.00 18.94
CA LEU A 192 3.93 -8.66 18.19
C LEU A 192 4.89 -7.64 17.56
N VAL A 193 4.38 -6.59 16.94
CA VAL A 193 5.21 -5.52 16.38
C VAL A 193 6.05 -4.85 17.46
N LYS A 194 5.46 -4.56 18.63
CA LYS A 194 6.18 -3.98 19.77
C LYS A 194 7.32 -4.90 20.24
N GLU A 195 7.09 -6.19 20.31
CA GLU A 195 8.07 -7.16 20.80
C GLU A 195 9.17 -7.44 19.79
N GLN A 196 8.83 -7.54 18.51
CA GLN A 196 9.73 -8.02 17.46
C GLN A 196 10.38 -6.90 16.64
N LEU A 197 9.67 -5.80 16.40
CA LEU A 197 10.13 -4.78 15.46
C LEU A 197 10.56 -3.47 16.11
N VAL A 198 10.01 -3.10 17.27
CA VAL A 198 10.35 -1.81 17.91
C VAL A 198 11.78 -1.78 18.38
N THR A 199 12.48 -0.69 18.09
CA THR A 199 13.80 -0.34 18.59
C THR A 199 13.77 1.06 19.22
N PRO A 200 14.80 1.48 19.97
CA PRO A 200 14.83 2.85 20.51
C PRO A 200 14.76 3.97 19.47
N VAL A 201 15.05 3.66 18.19
CA VAL A 201 15.14 4.66 17.12
C VAL A 201 14.11 4.47 15.99
N GLY A 202 13.27 3.43 16.07
CA GLY A 202 12.25 3.17 15.04
C GLY A 202 11.83 1.71 14.97
N LEU A 203 11.35 1.29 13.80
CA LEU A 203 10.93 -0.09 13.56
C LEU A 203 11.94 -0.81 12.64
N ARG A 204 12.24 -2.06 12.97
CA ARG A 204 12.91 -2.96 12.02
C ARG A 204 11.99 -3.20 10.81
N THR A 205 12.58 -3.30 9.64
CA THR A 205 11.88 -3.62 8.39
C THR A 205 11.53 -5.10 8.26
N LEU A 206 12.15 -5.95 9.08
CA LEU A 206 11.96 -7.39 9.12
C LEU A 206 12.21 -7.90 10.54
N SER A 207 11.42 -8.90 11.00
CA SER A 207 11.63 -9.55 12.29
C SER A 207 13.01 -10.21 12.36
N PRO A 208 13.72 -10.12 13.52
CA PRO A 208 14.98 -10.84 13.75
C PRO A 208 14.88 -12.36 13.63
N ASP A 209 13.68 -12.93 13.80
CA ASP A 209 13.43 -14.37 13.67
C ASP A 209 13.39 -14.83 12.20
N ASN A 210 13.32 -13.89 11.25
CA ASN A 210 13.33 -14.25 9.83
C ASN A 210 14.77 -14.60 9.38
N PRO A 211 14.97 -15.73 8.67
CA PRO A 211 16.29 -16.14 8.20
C PRO A 211 17.02 -15.13 7.30
N ARG A 212 16.25 -14.24 6.65
CA ARG A 212 16.78 -13.17 5.79
C ARG A 212 17.17 -11.92 6.57
N TYR A 213 16.88 -11.83 7.87
CA TYR A 213 17.20 -10.64 8.66
C TYR A 213 18.71 -10.42 8.75
N ARG A 214 19.14 -9.19 8.51
CA ARG A 214 20.53 -8.74 8.66
C ARG A 214 20.59 -7.64 9.73
N PRO A 215 21.25 -7.88 10.87
CA PRO A 215 21.26 -6.92 11.99
C PRO A 215 22.18 -5.72 11.76
N ARG A 216 23.05 -5.79 10.76
CA ARG A 216 24.05 -4.76 10.46
C ARG A 216 24.04 -4.39 9.00
N TYR A 217 24.06 -3.08 8.74
CA TYR A 217 24.23 -2.51 7.40
C TYR A 217 25.73 -2.27 7.15
N GLU A 218 26.43 -3.30 6.67
CA GLU A 218 27.87 -3.29 6.47
C GLU A 218 28.28 -4.11 5.23
N GLY A 219 29.53 -3.91 4.75
CA GLY A 219 30.06 -4.63 3.60
C GLY A 219 29.98 -3.84 2.29
N GLY A 220 30.04 -4.53 1.15
CA GLY A 220 29.84 -3.96 -0.18
C GLY A 220 28.38 -3.63 -0.49
N VAL A 221 28.10 -3.10 -1.70
CA VAL A 221 26.74 -2.71 -2.10
C VAL A 221 25.74 -3.87 -1.99
N LEU A 222 26.13 -5.06 -2.47
CA LEU A 222 25.25 -6.23 -2.43
C LEU A 222 24.93 -6.69 -1.01
N GLU A 223 25.94 -6.69 -0.12
CA GLU A 223 25.74 -7.09 1.27
C GLU A 223 24.89 -6.11 2.04
N ARG A 224 25.10 -4.81 1.84
CA ARG A 224 24.33 -3.75 2.50
C ARG A 224 22.89 -3.74 2.07
N ASP A 225 22.64 -3.78 0.77
CA ASP A 225 21.29 -3.63 0.22
C ASP A 225 20.46 -4.92 0.34
N SER A 226 21.09 -6.06 0.69
CA SER A 226 20.39 -7.28 1.07
C SER A 226 19.99 -7.34 2.56
N ALA A 227 20.30 -6.32 3.33
CA ALA A 227 20.05 -6.28 4.77
C ALA A 227 18.62 -5.85 5.13
#